data_caa77033a2bca889ba7a24807b0fb97c
#
_entry.id   caa77033a2bca889ba7a24807b0fb97c
#
_cell.length_a   1.000
_cell.length_b   1.000
_cell.length_c   1.000
_cell.angle_alpha   90.00
_cell.angle_beta   90.00
_cell.angle_gamma   90.00
#
_symmetry.space_group_name_H-M   'P 1'
#
loop_
_entity.id
_entity.type
_entity.pdbx_description
1 polymer ?
#
loop_
_entity_poly.entity_id
_entity_poly.type
_entity_poly.pdbx_seq_one_letter_code
_entity_poly.pdbx_strand_id
1 'polypeptide(L)'
;MDIKTAKRVYKLSDIAISGGITIIGILLSLLVPSTLGLGICLIVTGLCVFPFLKTGYRIPGQKEVFSHKNYLLPQECKSDIAAYIEGKSEALDIDPFQKGGLLLEQYYLKNGSKIFAQLFDYSTGVYSAQCELTEINKEKLESILKYQSDSNI
;
A
#
# COMPACT_ATOMS: atom_id res chain seq x y z
N MET A 1 -2.13 19.81 13.05
CA MET A 1 -2.78 18.54 13.44
C MET A 1 -2.06 17.44 12.69
N ASP A 2 -1.34 16.57 13.37
CA ASP A 2 -0.58 15.51 12.69
C ASP A 2 -1.56 14.42 12.23
N ILE A 3 -1.82 14.36 10.93
CA ILE A 3 -2.67 13.33 10.33
C ILE A 3 -1.92 11.98 10.41
N LYS A 4 -2.53 11.02 11.08
CA LYS A 4 -1.96 9.68 11.25
C LYS A 4 -1.95 8.96 9.89
N THR A 5 -0.78 8.50 9.48
CA THR A 5 -0.59 7.70 8.27
C THR A 5 -0.15 6.27 8.60
N ALA A 6 -0.39 5.32 7.70
CA ALA A 6 0.07 3.96 7.86
C ALA A 6 1.61 3.86 7.70
N LYS A 7 2.25 2.99 8.47
CA LYS A 7 3.71 2.76 8.42
C LYS A 7 4.04 1.46 7.69
N ARG A 8 5.02 1.48 6.81
CA ARG A 8 5.52 0.26 6.16
C ARG A 8 6.17 -0.68 7.15
N VAL A 9 5.83 -1.96 7.07
CA VAL A 9 6.36 -3.04 7.91
C VAL A 9 6.62 -4.29 7.08
N TYR A 10 7.41 -5.21 7.60
CA TYR A 10 7.62 -6.52 6.97
C TYR A 10 6.38 -7.40 7.13
N LYS A 11 6.01 -8.11 6.08
CA LYS A 11 5.11 -9.28 6.16
C LYS A 11 5.93 -10.54 6.41
N LEU A 12 5.28 -11.58 6.89
CA LEU A 12 5.92 -12.89 7.03
C LEU A 12 6.43 -13.42 5.68
N SER A 13 5.72 -13.15 4.59
CA SER A 13 6.15 -13.48 3.22
C SER A 13 7.47 -12.80 2.83
N ASP A 14 7.68 -11.55 3.24
CA ASP A 14 8.89 -10.79 2.91
C ASP A 14 10.12 -11.43 3.57
N ILE A 15 9.97 -11.83 4.84
CA ILE A 15 11.00 -12.53 5.60
C ILE A 15 11.25 -13.91 5.01
N ALA A 16 10.21 -14.64 4.62
CA ALA A 16 10.32 -15.97 4.02
C ALA A 16 11.04 -15.94 2.66
N ILE A 17 10.77 -14.94 1.82
CA ILE A 17 11.43 -14.79 0.51
C ILE A 17 12.93 -14.50 0.70
N SER A 18 13.28 -13.47 1.46
CA SER A 18 14.68 -13.09 1.69
C SER A 18 15.44 -14.21 2.41
N GLY A 19 14.88 -14.77 3.47
CA GLY A 19 15.46 -15.88 4.22
C GLY A 19 15.61 -17.14 3.37
N GLY A 20 14.63 -17.47 2.53
CA GLY A 20 14.67 -18.59 1.61
C GLY A 20 15.81 -18.48 0.60
N ILE A 21 15.99 -17.32 -0.04
CA ILE A 21 17.11 -17.07 -0.96
C ILE A 21 18.46 -17.24 -0.25
N THR A 22 18.58 -16.69 0.96
CA THR A 22 19.80 -16.79 1.77
C THR A 22 20.12 -18.24 2.15
N ILE A 23 19.12 -19.01 2.59
CA ILE A 23 19.28 -20.41 2.97
C ILE A 23 19.70 -21.26 1.76
N ILE A 24 19.07 -21.06 0.61
CA ILE A 24 19.45 -21.75 -0.64
C ILE A 24 20.91 -21.44 -0.99
N GLY A 25 21.33 -20.18 -0.87
CA GLY A 25 22.73 -19.79 -1.10
C GLY A 25 23.71 -20.50 -0.17
N ILE A 26 23.37 -20.62 1.13
CA ILE A 26 24.18 -21.34 2.11
C ILE A 26 24.29 -22.83 1.74
N LEU A 27 23.17 -23.48 1.43
CA LEU A 27 23.13 -24.89 1.08
C LEU A 27 23.96 -25.18 -0.18
N LEU A 28 23.86 -24.36 -1.22
CA LEU A 28 24.66 -24.49 -2.44
C LEU A 28 26.15 -24.33 -2.15
N SER A 29 26.54 -23.37 -1.31
CA SER A 29 27.94 -23.16 -0.96
C SER A 29 28.55 -24.31 -0.17
N LEU A 30 27.78 -25.01 0.66
CA LEU A 30 28.25 -26.09 1.51
C LEU A 30 28.21 -27.45 0.80
N LEU A 31 27.17 -27.72 0.00
CA LEU A 31 26.95 -29.05 -0.56
C LEU A 31 27.58 -29.25 -1.95
N VAL A 32 27.79 -28.16 -2.70
CA VAL A 32 28.29 -28.22 -4.06
C VAL A 32 29.44 -27.25 -4.23
N PRO A 33 30.71 -27.68 -3.98
CA PRO A 33 31.88 -26.80 -4.02
C PRO A 33 32.07 -26.07 -5.37
N SER A 34 31.67 -26.67 -6.48
CA SER A 34 31.75 -26.06 -7.82
C SER A 34 30.78 -24.85 -7.97
N THR A 35 29.81 -24.70 -7.10
CA THR A 35 28.82 -23.61 -7.12
C THR A 35 29.02 -22.57 -6.00
N LEU A 36 30.17 -22.59 -5.35
CA LEU A 36 30.49 -21.69 -4.23
C LEU A 36 30.23 -20.20 -4.56
N GLY A 37 30.68 -19.75 -5.74
CA GLY A 37 30.47 -18.37 -6.18
C GLY A 37 29.00 -18.02 -6.34
N LEU A 38 28.18 -18.90 -6.89
CA LEU A 38 26.73 -18.72 -7.04
C LEU A 38 26.03 -18.70 -5.68
N GLY A 39 26.43 -19.59 -4.76
CA GLY A 39 25.93 -19.62 -3.40
C GLY A 39 26.19 -18.31 -2.65
N ILE A 40 27.39 -17.76 -2.74
CA ILE A 40 27.75 -16.46 -2.14
C ILE A 40 26.91 -15.34 -2.77
N CYS A 41 26.74 -15.31 -4.08
CA CYS A 41 25.88 -14.32 -4.74
C CYS A 41 24.45 -14.37 -4.21
N LEU A 42 23.87 -15.55 -4.02
CA LEU A 42 22.51 -15.69 -3.46
C LEU A 42 22.41 -15.22 -2.02
N ILE A 43 23.42 -15.52 -1.17
CA ILE A 43 23.45 -15.01 0.20
C ILE A 43 23.44 -13.48 0.22
N VAL A 44 24.35 -12.86 -0.55
CA VAL A 44 24.45 -11.40 -0.65
C VAL A 44 23.14 -10.81 -1.18
N THR A 45 22.56 -11.40 -2.22
CA THR A 45 21.28 -10.96 -2.80
C THR A 45 20.16 -11.03 -1.76
N GLY A 46 20.01 -12.15 -1.05
CA GLY A 46 19.00 -12.30 -0.01
C GLY A 46 19.10 -11.24 1.10
N LEU A 47 20.32 -10.95 1.54
CA LEU A 47 20.57 -9.92 2.57
C LEU A 47 20.35 -8.51 2.04
N CYS A 48 20.80 -8.21 0.81
CA CYS A 48 20.63 -6.87 0.21
C CYS A 48 19.18 -6.54 -0.15
N VAL A 49 18.39 -7.54 -0.57
CA VAL A 49 16.98 -7.35 -0.93
C VAL A 49 16.09 -7.16 0.31
N PHE A 50 16.45 -7.76 1.45
CA PHE A 50 15.65 -7.72 2.67
C PHE A 50 15.16 -6.31 3.09
N PRO A 51 16.00 -5.25 3.15
CA PRO A 51 15.55 -3.92 3.55
C PRO A 51 14.47 -3.32 2.66
N PHE A 52 14.39 -3.76 1.38
CA PHE A 52 13.47 -3.23 0.38
C PHE A 52 12.12 -3.98 0.33
N LEU A 53 12.02 -5.16 0.96
CA LEU A 53 10.83 -6.03 0.94
C LEU A 53 9.72 -5.62 1.91
N LYS A 54 9.70 -4.39 2.43
CA LYS A 54 8.62 -3.93 3.31
C LYS A 54 7.31 -3.73 2.52
N THR A 55 6.57 -4.82 2.31
CA THR A 55 5.32 -4.81 1.52
C THR A 55 4.06 -4.69 2.38
N GLY A 56 4.18 -4.79 3.70
CA GLY A 56 3.09 -4.63 4.65
C GLY A 56 2.93 -3.21 5.15
N TYR A 57 1.74 -2.91 5.67
CA TYR A 57 1.42 -1.64 6.31
C TYR A 57 0.80 -1.89 7.67
N ARG A 58 1.21 -1.11 8.68
CA ARG A 58 0.61 -1.11 10.01
C ARG A 58 -0.12 0.19 10.25
N ILE A 59 -1.39 0.09 10.57
CA ILE A 59 -2.26 1.22 10.89
C ILE A 59 -2.15 1.51 12.39
N PRO A 60 -2.02 2.78 12.81
CA PRO A 60 -2.02 3.14 14.22
C PRO A 60 -3.26 2.61 14.95
N GLY A 61 -3.05 1.92 16.08
CA GLY A 61 -4.12 1.28 16.84
C GLY A 61 -4.54 -0.11 16.37
N GLN A 62 -4.04 -0.60 15.22
CA GLN A 62 -4.28 -1.96 14.74
C GLN A 62 -3.05 -2.85 14.95
N LYS A 63 -3.29 -4.13 15.31
CA LYS A 63 -2.22 -5.13 15.48
C LYS A 63 -1.89 -5.85 14.16
N GLU A 64 -2.85 -5.90 13.26
CA GLU A 64 -2.76 -6.61 12.00
C GLU A 64 -1.86 -5.88 10.99
N VAL A 65 -1.34 -6.66 10.03
CA VAL A 65 -0.56 -6.12 8.89
C VAL A 65 -1.45 -6.12 7.66
N PHE A 66 -1.63 -4.95 7.09
CA PHE A 66 -2.49 -4.69 5.95
C PHE A 66 -1.73 -4.78 4.63
N SER A 67 -2.43 -5.14 3.58
CA SER A 67 -2.02 -4.96 2.19
C SER A 67 -2.44 -3.57 1.73
N HIS A 68 -1.82 -3.07 0.66
CA HIS A 68 -2.03 -1.71 0.16
C HIS A 68 -2.33 -1.72 -1.33
N LYS A 69 -3.20 -0.82 -1.76
CA LYS A 69 -3.45 -0.47 -3.16
C LYS A 69 -3.63 1.03 -3.29
N ASN A 70 -3.25 1.55 -4.46
CA ASN A 70 -3.39 2.94 -4.84
C ASN A 70 -4.38 3.07 -5.98
N TYR A 71 -5.16 4.15 -5.95
CA TYR A 71 -6.08 4.52 -7.02
C TYR A 71 -5.94 6.01 -7.31
N LEU A 72 -5.97 6.38 -8.58
CA LEU A 72 -5.98 7.77 -9.01
C LEU A 72 -7.41 8.25 -9.20
N LEU A 73 -7.75 9.38 -8.60
CA LEU A 73 -9.06 10.00 -8.62
C LEU A 73 -8.96 11.44 -9.17
N PRO A 74 -10.06 11.98 -9.74
CA PRO A 74 -10.10 13.36 -10.22
C PRO A 74 -9.86 14.37 -9.10
N GLN A 75 -9.03 15.39 -9.36
CA GLN A 75 -8.64 16.38 -8.36
C GLN A 75 -9.78 17.29 -7.93
N GLU A 76 -10.73 17.55 -8.82
CA GLU A 76 -11.91 18.41 -8.55
C GLU A 76 -12.79 17.89 -7.42
N CYS A 77 -12.78 16.57 -7.24
CA CYS A 77 -13.65 15.88 -6.27
C CYS A 77 -13.04 15.77 -4.87
N LYS A 78 -11.97 16.50 -4.58
CA LYS A 78 -11.19 16.40 -3.35
C LYS A 78 -12.04 16.56 -2.10
N SER A 79 -12.83 17.63 -2.02
CA SER A 79 -13.67 17.94 -0.85
C SER A 79 -14.76 16.89 -0.63
N ASP A 80 -15.39 16.44 -1.72
CA ASP A 80 -16.51 15.53 -1.67
C ASP A 80 -16.08 14.13 -1.30
N ILE A 81 -14.97 13.65 -1.90
CA ILE A 81 -14.39 12.35 -1.56
C ILE A 81 -13.87 12.34 -0.13
N ALA A 82 -13.20 13.40 0.33
CA ALA A 82 -12.71 13.49 1.70
C ALA A 82 -13.87 13.47 2.71
N ALA A 83 -14.92 14.28 2.48
CA ALA A 83 -16.12 14.31 3.32
C ALA A 83 -16.86 12.96 3.33
N TYR A 84 -16.91 12.27 2.18
CA TYR A 84 -17.53 10.96 2.07
C TYR A 84 -16.73 9.89 2.83
N ILE A 85 -15.41 9.88 2.73
CA ILE A 85 -14.55 8.96 3.49
C ILE A 85 -14.74 9.16 5.00
N GLU A 86 -14.75 10.41 5.47
CA GLU A 86 -14.91 10.75 6.87
C GLU A 86 -16.35 10.57 7.40
N GLY A 87 -17.30 10.20 6.52
CA GLY A 87 -18.70 9.98 6.89
C GLY A 87 -19.50 11.28 7.14
N LYS A 88 -19.01 12.40 6.65
CA LYS A 88 -19.70 13.72 6.69
C LYS A 88 -20.71 13.88 5.56
N SER A 89 -20.63 13.06 4.51
CA SER A 89 -21.57 12.97 3.39
C SER A 89 -22.06 11.54 3.23
N GLU A 90 -23.36 11.37 2.94
CA GLU A 90 -23.98 10.05 2.71
C GLU A 90 -23.96 9.63 1.24
N ALA A 91 -23.86 10.60 0.33
CA ALA A 91 -23.84 10.38 -1.11
C ALA A 91 -22.60 11.02 -1.74
N LEU A 92 -22.10 10.37 -2.79
CA LEU A 92 -21.03 10.87 -3.62
C LEU A 92 -21.65 11.11 -5.02
N ASP A 93 -21.92 12.38 -5.33
CA ASP A 93 -22.41 12.81 -6.65
C ASP A 93 -21.35 13.72 -7.26
N ILE A 94 -20.59 13.18 -8.22
CA ILE A 94 -19.46 13.85 -8.82
C ILE A 94 -19.61 13.75 -10.33
N ASP A 95 -19.49 14.88 -10.99
CA ASP A 95 -19.41 14.94 -12.46
C ASP A 95 -17.92 15.00 -12.88
N PRO A 96 -17.30 13.89 -13.30
CA PRO A 96 -15.87 13.83 -13.49
C PRO A 96 -15.48 14.40 -14.85
N PHE A 97 -15.06 15.67 -14.92
CA PHE A 97 -14.57 16.30 -16.13
C PHE A 97 -13.04 16.29 -16.30
N GLN A 98 -12.25 16.05 -15.26
CA GLN A 98 -10.79 16.16 -15.33
C GLN A 98 -10.04 14.90 -14.91
N LYS A 99 -8.85 14.73 -15.49
CA LYS A 99 -7.94 13.61 -15.22
C LYS A 99 -7.15 13.85 -13.93
N GLY A 100 -7.01 12.79 -13.18
CA GLY A 100 -6.54 12.64 -11.82
C GLY A 100 -5.37 13.48 -11.33
N GLY A 101 -5.35 13.73 -10.05
CA GLY A 101 -4.35 14.39 -9.23
C GLY A 101 -4.46 13.96 -7.78
N LEU A 102 -5.55 13.27 -7.40
CA LEU A 102 -5.73 12.71 -6.08
C LEU A 102 -5.28 11.26 -6.05
N LEU A 103 -4.62 10.87 -4.98
CA LEU A 103 -4.24 9.50 -4.70
C LEU A 103 -5.08 8.97 -3.54
N LEU A 104 -5.91 7.96 -3.80
CA LEU A 104 -6.58 7.20 -2.75
C LEU A 104 -5.72 6.02 -2.37
N GLU A 105 -5.25 5.98 -1.14
CA GLU A 105 -4.58 4.83 -0.55
C GLU A 105 -5.59 3.95 0.17
N GLN A 106 -5.71 2.70 -0.27
CA GLN A 106 -6.50 1.67 0.36
C GLN A 106 -5.60 0.71 1.12
N TYR A 107 -5.92 0.45 2.39
CA TYR A 107 -5.28 -0.58 3.21
C TYR A 107 -6.32 -1.63 3.58
N TYR A 108 -6.06 -2.90 3.30
CA TYR A 108 -7.03 -3.98 3.49
C TYR A 108 -6.39 -5.25 4.05
N LEU A 109 -7.16 -6.01 4.82
CA LEU A 109 -6.82 -7.36 5.19
C LEU A 109 -7.19 -8.31 4.04
N LYS A 110 -6.38 -9.36 3.83
CA LYS A 110 -6.62 -10.35 2.75
C LYS A 110 -7.99 -11.04 2.83
N ASN A 111 -8.55 -11.16 4.02
CA ASN A 111 -9.89 -11.70 4.25
C ASN A 111 -11.03 -10.69 4.01
N GLY A 112 -10.71 -9.44 3.66
CA GLY A 112 -11.69 -8.38 3.41
C GLY A 112 -12.43 -7.86 4.64
N SER A 113 -12.07 -8.29 5.86
CA SER A 113 -12.80 -7.94 7.09
C SER A 113 -12.67 -6.49 7.51
N LYS A 114 -11.55 -5.84 7.12
CA LYS A 114 -11.29 -4.43 7.43
C LYS A 114 -10.67 -3.75 6.23
N ILE A 115 -11.18 -2.58 5.92
CA ILE A 115 -10.67 -1.70 4.85
C ILE A 115 -10.51 -0.30 5.43
N PHE A 116 -9.34 0.29 5.26
CA PHE A 116 -9.08 1.68 5.59
C PHE A 116 -8.75 2.44 4.32
N ALA A 117 -9.16 3.69 4.26
CA ALA A 117 -8.88 4.58 3.15
C ALA A 117 -8.33 5.92 3.65
N GLN A 118 -7.42 6.49 2.86
CA GLN A 118 -6.88 7.83 3.08
C GLN A 118 -6.68 8.50 1.73
N LEU A 119 -7.09 9.76 1.62
CA LEU A 119 -6.97 10.56 0.42
C LEU A 119 -5.75 11.47 0.52
N PHE A 120 -4.97 11.52 -0.56
CA PHE A 120 -3.81 12.40 -0.70
C PHE A 120 -3.94 13.28 -1.93
N ASP A 121 -3.50 14.51 -1.80
CA ASP A 121 -3.36 15.46 -2.90
C ASP A 121 -1.89 15.67 -3.24
N TYR A 122 -1.57 15.66 -4.52
CA TYR A 122 -0.25 15.95 -5.04
C TYR A 122 -0.18 17.44 -5.42
N SER A 123 -0.08 18.29 -4.43
CA SER A 123 0.19 19.71 -4.61
C SER A 123 1.62 20.02 -4.21
N THR A 124 2.32 20.84 -4.96
CA THR A 124 3.70 21.28 -4.62
C THR A 124 4.80 20.22 -4.65
N GLY A 125 4.60 19.11 -5.39
CA GLY A 125 5.61 18.05 -5.52
C GLY A 125 5.65 17.03 -4.38
N VAL A 126 4.74 17.13 -3.42
CA VAL A 126 4.63 16.22 -2.27
C VAL A 126 3.17 15.80 -2.08
N TYR A 127 2.96 14.51 -1.76
CA TYR A 127 1.63 14.02 -1.37
C TYR A 127 1.30 14.49 0.06
N SER A 128 0.21 15.22 0.20
CA SER A 128 -0.32 15.64 1.51
C SER A 128 -1.66 14.97 1.79
N ALA A 129 -1.82 14.39 2.98
CA ALA A 129 -3.08 13.77 3.39
C ALA A 129 -4.17 14.82 3.55
N GLN A 130 -5.34 14.56 2.96
CA GLN A 130 -6.49 15.47 2.93
C GLN A 130 -7.59 15.07 3.92
N CYS A 131 -7.59 13.82 4.38
CA CYS A 131 -8.49 13.32 5.39
C CYS A 131 -7.74 12.37 6.35
N GLU A 132 -8.35 12.06 7.48
CA GLU A 132 -7.82 11.06 8.40
C GLU A 132 -7.94 9.65 7.79
N LEU A 133 -7.04 8.76 8.23
CA LEU A 133 -7.09 7.34 7.88
C LEU A 133 -8.33 6.72 8.54
N THR A 134 -9.35 6.44 7.75
CA THR A 134 -10.68 6.06 8.21
C THR A 134 -11.04 4.65 7.76
N GLU A 135 -11.66 3.88 8.65
CA GLU A 135 -12.24 2.58 8.31
C GLU A 135 -13.51 2.77 7.48
N ILE A 136 -13.57 2.13 6.31
CA ILE A 136 -14.72 2.21 5.40
C ILE A 136 -15.20 0.80 5.04
N ASN A 137 -16.48 0.68 4.67
CA ASN A 137 -17.02 -0.57 4.17
C ASN A 137 -16.73 -0.74 2.65
N LYS A 138 -16.95 -1.96 2.16
CA LYS A 138 -16.70 -2.30 0.75
C LYS A 138 -17.58 -1.50 -0.22
N GLU A 139 -18.84 -1.27 0.12
CA GLU A 139 -19.81 -0.53 -0.71
C GLU A 139 -19.36 0.92 -0.90
N LYS A 140 -18.87 1.54 0.17
CA LYS A 140 -18.34 2.91 0.17
C LYS A 140 -17.09 3.02 -0.72
N LEU A 141 -16.19 2.04 -0.62
CA LEU A 141 -15.03 1.96 -1.49
C LEU A 141 -15.43 1.81 -2.96
N GLU A 142 -16.35 0.90 -3.28
CA GLU A 142 -16.81 0.67 -4.65
C GLU A 142 -17.48 1.93 -5.23
N SER A 143 -18.20 2.69 -4.42
CA SER A 143 -18.79 3.97 -4.83
C SER A 143 -17.72 5.01 -5.21
N ILE A 144 -16.62 5.08 -4.45
CA ILE A 144 -15.48 5.96 -4.77
C ILE A 144 -14.77 5.49 -6.04
N LEU A 145 -14.57 4.17 -6.19
CA LEU A 145 -13.83 3.61 -7.33
C LEU A 145 -14.56 3.73 -8.67
N LYS A 146 -15.87 4.02 -8.69
CA LYS A 146 -16.58 4.36 -9.94
C LYS A 146 -16.00 5.59 -10.63
N TYR A 147 -15.34 6.46 -9.88
CA TYR A 147 -14.71 7.69 -10.38
C TYR A 147 -13.20 7.53 -10.64
N GLN A 148 -12.70 6.30 -10.58
CA GLN A 148 -11.29 6.02 -10.88
C GLN A 148 -10.99 6.40 -12.33
N SER A 149 -9.91 7.14 -12.52
CA SER A 149 -9.36 7.38 -13.87
C SER A 149 -8.77 6.08 -14.42
N ASP A 150 -9.13 5.72 -15.67
CA ASP A 150 -8.62 4.52 -16.39
C ASP A 150 -7.13 4.61 -16.75
N SER A 151 -6.31 5.13 -15.90
CA SER A 151 -4.86 5.11 -16.05
C SER A 151 -4.29 3.85 -15.39
N ASN A 152 -4.20 2.79 -16.19
CA ASN A 152 -3.25 1.71 -15.90
C ASN A 152 -1.84 2.33 -15.85
N ILE A 153 -1.29 2.47 -14.65
CA ILE A 153 0.14 2.69 -14.42
C ILE A 153 0.79 1.35 -14.10
#